data_156cce937b43a92cd8294f1adbb43f3c
#
_entry.id   156cce937b43a92cd8294f1adbb43f3c
#
_cell.length_a   1.000
_cell.length_b   1.000
_cell.length_c   1.000
_cell.angle_alpha   90.00
_cell.angle_beta   90.00
_cell.angle_gamma   90.00
#
_symmetry.space_group_name_H-M   'P 1'
#
loop_
_entity.id
_entity.type
_entity.pdbx_description
1 polymer ?
#
loop_
_entity_poly.entity_id
_entity_poly.type
_entity_poly.pdbx_seq_one_letter_code
_entity_poly.pdbx_strand_id
1 'polypeptide(L)'
;MKNVSTYKNVKNISTIGNTQTGHHYWVGKVAKGQDYFAGQTFKSVKAGALKSISIFPEIIVRDSEATLTVFEFDASKKECTQKVAEAVVTINKSMEKQWVSFELENAKLSAERSYAFKLTCNNDGMMAVAESPWKEMNLYKDGAQWTGSSENPKGLFHQNFDLSFIAAIENN
;
A
#
# COMPACT_ATOMS: atom_id res chain seq x y z
N MET A 1 -22.84 12.77 42.47
CA MET A 1 -22.82 11.97 41.22
C MET A 1 -21.42 11.97 40.64
N LYS A 2 -20.73 10.85 40.69
CA LYS A 2 -19.36 10.74 40.16
C LYS A 2 -19.42 10.45 38.66
N ASN A 3 -18.89 11.36 37.84
CA ASN A 3 -18.67 11.13 36.43
C ASN A 3 -17.66 9.99 36.25
N VAL A 4 -18.14 8.85 35.82
CA VAL A 4 -17.28 7.76 35.34
C VAL A 4 -16.80 8.16 33.95
N SER A 5 -15.59 8.67 33.88
CA SER A 5 -14.87 8.88 32.61
C SER A 5 -14.65 7.52 31.98
N THR A 6 -15.37 7.23 30.90
CA THR A 6 -15.09 6.10 30.05
C THR A 6 -13.77 6.36 29.33
N TYR A 7 -12.68 5.77 29.83
CA TYR A 7 -11.44 5.68 29.09
C TYR A 7 -11.73 4.85 27.83
N LYS A 8 -11.81 5.52 26.68
CA LYS A 8 -11.74 4.84 25.38
C LYS A 8 -10.43 4.09 25.37
N ASN A 9 -10.48 2.76 25.27
CA ASN A 9 -9.31 1.91 25.06
C ASN A 9 -8.54 2.47 23.86
N VAL A 10 -7.40 3.09 24.11
CA VAL A 10 -6.46 3.46 23.05
C VAL A 10 -5.91 2.14 22.53
N LYS A 11 -6.42 1.69 21.41
CA LYS A 11 -5.93 0.50 20.73
C LYS A 11 -4.44 0.70 20.43
N ASN A 12 -3.65 -0.33 20.67
CA ASN A 12 -2.20 -0.30 20.47
C ASN A 12 -1.90 -0.42 18.95
N ILE A 13 -1.92 0.72 18.25
CA ILE A 13 -1.64 0.78 16.82
C ILE A 13 -0.16 1.11 16.63
N SER A 14 0.50 0.28 15.83
CA SER A 14 1.85 0.53 15.31
C SER A 14 1.79 0.79 13.81
N THR A 15 2.80 1.47 13.29
CA THR A 15 2.94 1.74 11.85
C THR A 15 4.26 1.22 11.34
N ILE A 16 4.24 0.71 10.11
CA ILE A 16 5.42 0.36 9.33
C ILE A 16 5.33 1.04 7.97
N GLY A 17 6.45 1.29 7.34
CA GLY A 17 6.47 1.84 5.98
C GLY A 17 7.66 2.74 5.71
N ASN A 18 7.54 3.46 4.62
CA ASN A 18 8.46 4.51 4.17
C ASN A 18 7.67 5.79 3.90
N THR A 19 7.99 6.86 4.60
CA THR A 19 7.29 8.16 4.45
C THR A 19 8.06 9.18 3.61
N GLN A 20 9.24 8.83 3.11
CA GLN A 20 10.00 9.70 2.23
C GLN A 20 9.43 9.67 0.82
N THR A 21 9.32 10.82 0.21
CA THR A 21 8.85 11.03 -1.15
C THR A 21 9.96 11.69 -1.96
N GLY A 22 10.30 11.18 -3.12
CA GLY A 22 11.38 11.76 -3.93
C GLY A 22 11.21 11.52 -5.41
N HIS A 23 10.63 10.41 -5.75
CA HIS A 23 10.25 10.02 -7.08
C HIS A 23 8.81 9.51 -7.09
N HIS A 24 8.32 9.12 -8.24
CA HIS A 24 6.98 8.55 -8.38
C HIS A 24 6.93 7.46 -9.46
N TYR A 25 5.94 6.59 -9.33
CA TYR A 25 5.62 5.54 -10.30
C TYR A 25 4.17 5.71 -10.77
N TRP A 26 3.95 5.50 -12.05
CA TRP A 26 2.64 5.66 -12.68
C TRP A 26 1.75 4.43 -12.51
N VAL A 27 0.50 4.67 -12.12
CA VAL A 27 -0.53 3.65 -11.89
C VAL A 27 -1.77 3.99 -12.72
N GLY A 28 -2.38 2.98 -13.30
CA GLY A 28 -3.55 3.10 -14.14
C GLY A 28 -3.23 3.09 -15.62
N LYS A 29 -4.09 3.72 -16.41
CA LYS A 29 -4.01 3.67 -17.87
C LYS A 29 -2.98 4.67 -18.41
N VAL A 30 -1.71 4.30 -18.31
CA VAL A 30 -0.56 5.14 -18.71
C VAL A 30 -0.37 5.13 -20.20
N ALA A 31 -0.57 3.98 -20.86
CA ALA A 31 -0.46 3.80 -22.29
C ALA A 31 -1.69 3.09 -22.85
N LYS A 32 -1.94 3.26 -24.15
CA LYS A 32 -3.06 2.62 -24.81
C LYS A 32 -2.98 1.09 -24.66
N GLY A 33 -4.01 0.50 -24.08
CA GLY A 33 -4.11 -0.95 -23.87
C GLY A 33 -3.30 -1.50 -22.70
N GLN A 34 -2.61 -0.63 -21.93
CA GLN A 34 -1.81 -1.06 -20.79
C GLN A 34 -2.23 -0.36 -19.50
N ASP A 35 -2.62 -1.16 -18.52
CA ASP A 35 -2.87 -0.70 -17.16
C ASP A 35 -1.68 -1.09 -16.27
N TYR A 36 -1.04 -0.09 -15.67
CA TYR A 36 0.08 -0.27 -14.77
C TYR A 36 -0.39 -0.34 -13.32
N PHE A 37 0.28 -1.15 -12.53
CA PHE A 37 0.08 -1.20 -11.09
C PHE A 37 1.38 -0.95 -10.33
N ALA A 38 1.23 -0.46 -9.12
CA ALA A 38 2.31 -0.37 -8.15
C ALA A 38 1.91 -1.12 -6.87
N GLY A 39 2.88 -1.59 -6.14
CA GLY A 39 2.67 -2.27 -4.88
C GLY A 39 3.96 -2.34 -4.07
N GLN A 40 3.86 -2.97 -2.93
CA GLN A 40 4.97 -3.12 -1.99
C GLN A 40 4.80 -4.41 -1.21
N THR A 41 5.90 -5.14 -1.03
CA THR A 41 5.94 -6.21 -0.04
C THR A 41 6.32 -5.65 1.32
N PHE A 42 5.78 -6.23 2.38
CA PHE A 42 6.08 -5.84 3.74
C PHE A 42 6.00 -7.05 4.69
N LYS A 43 6.65 -6.93 5.84
CA LYS A 43 6.68 -7.97 6.86
C LYS A 43 5.93 -7.52 8.11
N SER A 44 5.05 -8.37 8.62
CA SER A 44 4.44 -8.16 9.92
C SER A 44 5.28 -8.82 11.00
N VAL A 45 5.89 -8.02 11.87
CA VAL A 45 6.72 -8.52 12.98
C VAL A 45 5.86 -9.17 14.06
N LYS A 46 4.66 -8.63 14.30
CA LYS A 46 3.71 -9.11 15.32
C LYS A 46 2.40 -9.52 14.67
N ALA A 47 1.68 -10.44 15.32
CA ALA A 47 0.30 -10.73 14.94
C ALA A 47 -0.60 -9.54 15.28
N GLY A 48 -1.57 -9.26 14.42
CA GLY A 48 -2.50 -8.15 14.61
C GLY A 48 -3.51 -8.02 13.49
N ALA A 49 -4.22 -6.90 13.49
CA ALA A 49 -5.15 -6.54 12.43
C ALA A 49 -4.60 -5.36 11.62
N LEU A 50 -4.41 -5.55 10.32
CA LEU A 50 -4.08 -4.46 9.41
C LEU A 50 -5.31 -3.57 9.26
N LYS A 51 -5.21 -2.34 9.72
CA LYS A 51 -6.33 -1.38 9.74
C LYS A 51 -6.39 -0.55 8.47
N SER A 52 -5.25 -0.16 7.97
CA SER A 52 -5.17 0.64 6.75
C SER A 52 -3.79 0.54 6.09
N ILE A 53 -3.77 0.83 4.79
CA ILE A 53 -2.56 1.18 4.07
C ILE A 53 -2.80 2.54 3.44
N SER A 54 -1.88 3.47 3.67
CA SER A 54 -1.91 4.80 3.06
C SER A 54 -0.81 4.90 2.00
N ILE A 55 -1.14 5.56 0.90
CA ILE A 55 -0.21 5.89 -0.20
C ILE A 55 -0.20 7.41 -0.41
N PHE A 56 0.78 7.91 -1.15
CA PHE A 56 0.93 9.34 -1.39
C PHE A 56 0.85 9.64 -2.90
N PRO A 57 -0.32 10.06 -3.43
CA PRO A 57 -0.43 10.47 -4.81
C PRO A 57 0.31 11.80 -5.04
N GLU A 58 1.33 11.79 -5.88
CA GLU A 58 2.06 13.00 -6.27
C GLU A 58 1.31 13.77 -7.36
N ILE A 59 0.71 13.05 -8.30
CA ILE A 59 0.00 13.60 -9.45
C ILE A 59 -1.25 12.76 -9.69
N ILE A 60 -2.40 13.40 -9.84
CA ILE A 60 -3.64 12.75 -10.26
C ILE A 60 -4.05 13.36 -11.60
N VAL A 61 -3.91 12.57 -12.66
CA VAL A 61 -4.21 13.02 -14.02
C VAL A 61 -5.69 12.89 -14.34
N ARG A 62 -6.28 11.77 -13.95
CA ARG A 62 -7.71 11.49 -14.13
C ARG A 62 -8.29 10.88 -12.86
N ASP A 63 -9.42 11.45 -12.44
CA ASP A 63 -10.16 10.94 -11.29
C ASP A 63 -10.67 9.53 -11.57
N SER A 64 -10.63 8.67 -10.57
CA SER A 64 -11.15 7.30 -10.66
C SER A 64 -11.35 6.69 -9.28
N GLU A 65 -11.88 5.49 -9.27
CA GLU A 65 -11.71 4.60 -8.11
C GLU A 65 -10.35 3.92 -8.20
N ALA A 66 -9.64 3.88 -7.09
CA ALA A 66 -8.44 3.07 -6.94
C ALA A 66 -8.74 1.89 -6.02
N THR A 67 -8.22 0.72 -6.37
CA THR A 67 -8.34 -0.50 -5.58
C THR A 67 -6.99 -0.87 -5.00
N LEU A 68 -6.96 -1.12 -3.70
CA LEU A 68 -5.80 -1.65 -3.00
C LEU A 68 -6.14 -3.04 -2.48
N THR A 69 -5.41 -4.04 -2.95
CA THR A 69 -5.59 -5.45 -2.57
C THR A 69 -4.37 -5.94 -1.82
N VAL A 70 -4.58 -6.59 -0.68
CA VAL A 70 -3.54 -7.18 0.16
C VAL A 70 -3.53 -8.69 -0.02
N PHE A 71 -2.34 -9.26 -0.16
CA PHE A 71 -2.09 -10.69 -0.33
C PHE A 71 -1.09 -11.20 0.72
N GLU A 72 -1.19 -12.49 1.05
CA GLU A 72 -0.04 -13.21 1.59
C GLU A 72 1.04 -13.31 0.53
N PHE A 73 2.30 -13.20 0.94
CA PHE A 73 3.45 -13.20 0.05
C PHE A 73 4.45 -14.29 0.42
N ASP A 74 4.73 -15.17 -0.53
CA ASP A 74 5.80 -16.16 -0.40
C ASP A 74 7.12 -15.52 -0.87
N ALA A 75 7.94 -15.10 0.07
CA ALA A 75 9.21 -14.42 -0.22
C ALA A 75 10.23 -15.34 -0.92
N SER A 76 10.15 -16.66 -0.73
CA SER A 76 11.07 -17.62 -1.36
C SER A 76 10.77 -17.81 -2.85
N LYS A 77 9.51 -17.79 -3.22
CA LYS A 77 9.03 -17.92 -4.59
C LYS A 77 8.80 -16.57 -5.28
N LYS A 78 8.78 -15.49 -4.51
CA LYS A 78 8.40 -14.12 -4.94
C LYS A 78 7.01 -14.12 -5.59
N GLU A 79 6.05 -14.71 -4.90
CA GLU A 79 4.67 -14.85 -5.39
C GLU A 79 3.66 -14.42 -4.34
N CYS A 80 2.62 -13.69 -4.80
CA CYS A 80 1.40 -13.48 -4.01
C CYS A 80 0.56 -14.75 -4.05
N THR A 81 0.07 -15.17 -2.89
CA THR A 81 -0.70 -16.41 -2.75
C THR A 81 -2.18 -16.12 -2.50
N GLN A 82 -2.55 -15.88 -1.28
CA GLN A 82 -3.95 -15.70 -0.89
C GLN A 82 -4.29 -14.22 -0.70
N LYS A 83 -5.43 -13.78 -1.23
CA LYS A 83 -5.99 -12.47 -0.92
C LYS A 83 -6.42 -12.41 0.55
N VAL A 84 -5.95 -11.38 1.25
CA VAL A 84 -6.25 -11.11 2.67
C VAL A 84 -7.36 -10.09 2.81
N ALA A 85 -7.29 -8.99 2.08
CA ALA A 85 -8.26 -7.90 2.16
C ALA A 85 -8.20 -7.03 0.91
N GLU A 86 -9.20 -6.18 0.75
CA GLU A 86 -9.30 -5.22 -0.35
C GLU A 86 -10.08 -4.00 0.09
N ALA A 87 -9.67 -2.83 -0.40
CA ALA A 87 -10.39 -1.58 -0.22
C ALA A 87 -10.40 -0.77 -1.51
N VAL A 88 -11.49 -0.02 -1.71
CA VAL A 88 -11.67 0.88 -2.86
C VAL A 88 -11.84 2.30 -2.33
N VAL A 89 -11.15 3.25 -2.93
CA VAL A 89 -11.23 4.67 -2.60
C VAL A 89 -11.41 5.47 -3.87
N THR A 90 -12.34 6.43 -3.85
CA THR A 90 -12.48 7.40 -4.94
C THR A 90 -11.35 8.40 -4.87
N ILE A 91 -10.51 8.43 -5.91
CA ILE A 91 -9.37 9.32 -6.05
C ILE A 91 -9.76 10.51 -6.92
N ASN A 92 -9.48 11.71 -6.45
CA ASN A 92 -9.74 12.93 -7.19
C ASN A 92 -8.58 13.94 -6.99
N LYS A 93 -8.56 14.97 -7.85
CA LYS A 93 -7.49 15.98 -7.92
C LYS A 93 -7.16 16.64 -6.58
N SER A 94 -8.12 16.80 -5.68
CA SER A 94 -7.91 17.42 -4.37
C SER A 94 -7.04 16.57 -3.42
N MET A 95 -6.83 15.30 -3.74
CA MET A 95 -6.02 14.36 -2.95
C MET A 95 -4.53 14.37 -3.32
N GLU A 96 -4.12 15.16 -4.31
CA GLU A 96 -2.70 15.30 -4.66
C GLU A 96 -1.87 15.79 -3.48
N LYS A 97 -0.69 15.22 -3.34
CA LYS A 97 0.29 15.56 -2.29
C LYS A 97 -0.26 15.44 -0.87
N GLN A 98 -1.14 14.47 -0.67
CA GLN A 98 -1.70 14.11 0.64
C GLN A 98 -1.66 12.60 0.82
N TRP A 99 -1.56 12.14 2.05
CA TRP A 99 -1.72 10.74 2.37
C TRP A 99 -3.18 10.31 2.18
N VAL A 100 -3.39 9.30 1.35
CA VAL A 100 -4.71 8.71 1.08
C VAL A 100 -4.75 7.32 1.70
N SER A 101 -5.69 7.12 2.62
CA SER A 101 -5.84 5.89 3.40
C SER A 101 -6.87 4.96 2.77
N PHE A 102 -6.49 3.70 2.63
CA PHE A 102 -7.35 2.58 2.26
C PHE A 102 -7.66 1.81 3.54
N GLU A 103 -8.84 2.01 4.10
CA GLU A 103 -9.29 1.31 5.30
C GLU A 103 -9.61 -0.15 4.98
N LEU A 104 -9.05 -1.06 5.78
CA LEU A 104 -9.14 -2.49 5.57
C LEU A 104 -9.91 -3.14 6.72
N GLU A 105 -10.87 -3.96 6.38
CA GLU A 105 -11.67 -4.72 7.34
C GLU A 105 -11.22 -6.18 7.36
N ASN A 106 -11.21 -6.77 8.55
CA ASN A 106 -10.93 -8.20 8.77
C ASN A 106 -9.57 -8.70 8.22
N ALA A 107 -8.62 -7.80 8.01
CA ALA A 107 -7.28 -8.11 7.51
C ALA A 107 -6.37 -8.60 8.66
N LYS A 108 -6.40 -9.88 8.97
CA LYS A 108 -5.56 -10.49 10.01
C LYS A 108 -4.16 -10.76 9.49
N LEU A 109 -3.17 -10.30 10.24
CA LEU A 109 -1.76 -10.56 9.99
C LEU A 109 -1.20 -11.52 11.03
N SER A 110 -0.38 -12.48 10.59
CA SER A 110 0.38 -13.38 11.46
C SER A 110 1.78 -12.82 11.70
N ALA A 111 2.35 -13.10 12.87
CA ALA A 111 3.71 -12.71 13.21
C ALA A 111 4.73 -13.33 12.26
N GLU A 112 5.78 -12.57 11.93
CA GLU A 112 6.90 -12.99 11.08
C GLU A 112 6.51 -13.42 9.65
N ARG A 113 5.31 -13.07 9.19
CA ARG A 113 4.83 -13.34 7.83
C ARG A 113 5.00 -12.15 6.92
N SER A 114 5.24 -12.45 5.65
CA SER A 114 5.32 -11.46 4.57
C SER A 114 3.99 -11.32 3.85
N TYR A 115 3.70 -10.10 3.45
CA TYR A 115 2.50 -9.68 2.73
C TYR A 115 2.90 -8.79 1.56
N ALA A 116 1.99 -8.61 0.62
CA ALA A 116 2.14 -7.61 -0.44
C ALA A 116 0.83 -6.87 -0.64
N PHE A 117 0.88 -5.61 -0.96
CA PHE A 117 -0.28 -4.92 -1.49
C PHE A 117 -0.07 -4.52 -2.95
N LYS A 118 -1.17 -4.46 -3.69
CA LYS A 118 -1.24 -4.04 -5.08
C LYS A 118 -2.24 -2.91 -5.21
N LEU A 119 -1.82 -1.82 -5.83
CA LEU A 119 -2.62 -0.64 -6.10
C LEU A 119 -2.90 -0.54 -7.59
N THR A 120 -4.16 -0.44 -7.94
CA THR A 120 -4.64 -0.27 -9.33
C THR A 120 -5.61 0.91 -9.41
N CYS A 121 -5.70 1.54 -10.58
CA CYS A 121 -6.79 2.45 -10.90
C CYS A 121 -7.84 1.74 -11.74
N ASN A 122 -9.11 1.98 -11.44
CA ASN A 122 -10.23 1.44 -12.20
C ASN A 122 -10.55 2.34 -13.40
N ASN A 123 -11.18 1.77 -14.41
CA ASN A 123 -11.55 2.48 -15.66
C ASN A 123 -10.34 3.16 -16.31
N ASP A 124 -10.49 4.43 -16.66
CA ASP A 124 -9.44 5.23 -17.30
C ASP A 124 -8.59 6.05 -16.31
N GLY A 125 -8.64 5.70 -15.03
CA GLY A 125 -7.89 6.39 -14.00
C GLY A 125 -6.37 6.37 -14.23
N MET A 126 -5.71 7.43 -13.82
CA MET A 126 -4.26 7.56 -13.93
C MET A 126 -3.73 8.47 -12.83
N MET A 127 -2.78 7.96 -12.06
CA MET A 127 -2.06 8.74 -11.05
C MET A 127 -0.59 8.32 -10.96
N ALA A 128 0.24 9.22 -10.45
CA ALA A 128 1.59 8.91 -10.04
C ALA A 128 1.64 8.82 -8.52
N VAL A 129 2.11 7.71 -7.97
CA VAL A 129 2.27 7.51 -6.53
C VAL A 129 3.73 7.69 -6.14
N ALA A 130 3.95 8.32 -4.98
CA ALA A 130 5.29 8.58 -4.49
C ALA A 130 6.05 7.28 -4.19
N GLU A 131 7.33 7.33 -4.47
CA GLU A 131 8.32 6.30 -4.11
C GLU A 131 9.57 6.94 -3.51
N SER A 132 10.43 6.12 -2.92
CA SER A 132 11.65 6.55 -2.28
C SER A 132 12.57 7.30 -3.26
N PRO A 133 13.35 8.29 -2.79
CA PRO A 133 14.36 8.94 -3.61
C PRO A 133 15.39 7.92 -4.11
N TRP A 134 15.78 7.99 -5.38
CA TRP A 134 16.75 7.06 -5.95
C TRP A 134 18.13 7.10 -5.29
N LYS A 135 18.44 8.20 -4.61
CA LYS A 135 19.70 8.34 -3.85
C LYS A 135 19.66 7.63 -2.49
N GLU A 136 18.47 7.38 -1.97
CA GLU A 136 18.23 6.75 -0.68
C GLU A 136 17.52 5.42 -0.89
N MET A 137 18.25 4.48 -1.46
CA MET A 137 17.71 3.17 -1.79
C MET A 137 17.42 2.33 -0.55
N ASN A 138 16.38 1.51 -0.63
CA ASN A 138 16.01 0.52 0.38
C ASN A 138 15.75 1.13 1.77
N LEU A 139 14.86 2.12 1.83
CA LEU A 139 14.43 2.77 3.07
C LEU A 139 13.59 1.85 3.96
N TYR A 140 12.83 0.95 3.36
CA TYR A 140 12.08 -0.09 4.04
C TYR A 140 12.73 -1.46 3.78
N LYS A 141 13.61 -1.90 4.69
CA LYS A 141 14.47 -3.07 4.50
C LYS A 141 13.75 -4.42 4.47
N ASP A 142 12.54 -4.49 5.02
CA ASP A 142 11.75 -5.73 5.12
C ASP A 142 10.80 -5.93 3.95
N GLY A 143 11.05 -5.28 2.83
CA GLY A 143 10.21 -5.36 1.64
C GLY A 143 10.88 -4.91 0.36
N ALA A 144 10.08 -4.88 -0.70
CA ALA A 144 10.48 -4.46 -2.04
C ALA A 144 9.29 -3.82 -2.76
N GLN A 145 9.55 -2.81 -3.56
CA GLN A 145 8.54 -2.26 -4.46
C GLN A 145 8.15 -3.30 -5.51
N TRP A 146 6.86 -3.38 -5.79
CA TRP A 146 6.29 -4.30 -6.77
C TRP A 146 5.61 -3.50 -7.89
N THR A 147 6.04 -3.72 -9.13
CA THR A 147 5.48 -3.04 -10.29
C THR A 147 5.14 -4.01 -11.40
N GLY A 148 4.15 -3.68 -12.19
CA GLY A 148 3.76 -4.48 -13.33
C GLY A 148 2.68 -3.81 -14.17
N SER A 149 2.10 -4.57 -15.07
CA SER A 149 1.05 -4.10 -15.96
C SER A 149 0.11 -5.24 -16.35
N SER A 150 -0.93 -4.91 -17.11
CA SER A 150 -1.83 -5.90 -17.71
C SER A 150 -1.10 -6.90 -18.63
N GLU A 151 0.02 -6.50 -19.24
CA GLU A 151 0.87 -7.39 -20.05
C GLU A 151 1.87 -8.19 -19.21
N ASN A 152 2.22 -7.71 -18.02
CA ASN A 152 3.06 -8.41 -17.07
C ASN A 152 2.39 -8.43 -15.68
N PRO A 153 1.34 -9.25 -15.49
CA PRO A 153 0.57 -9.27 -14.25
C PRO A 153 1.31 -9.83 -13.04
N LYS A 154 2.36 -10.63 -13.25
CA LYS A 154 3.24 -11.08 -12.15
C LYS A 154 4.12 -9.94 -11.65
N GLY A 155 4.48 -9.02 -12.52
CA GLY A 155 5.31 -7.87 -12.22
C GLY A 155 6.75 -8.22 -11.88
N LEU A 156 7.44 -7.21 -11.37
CA LEU A 156 8.84 -7.28 -10.91
C LEU A 156 8.94 -6.73 -9.50
N PHE A 157 9.79 -7.34 -8.69
CA PHE A 157 10.11 -6.90 -7.33
C PHE A 157 11.47 -6.21 -7.32
N HIS A 158 11.48 -4.95 -6.85
CA HIS A 158 12.66 -4.08 -6.84
C HIS A 158 13.18 -3.94 -5.41
N GLN A 159 14.22 -4.68 -5.07
CA GLN A 159 14.78 -4.74 -3.71
C GLN A 159 15.37 -3.40 -3.22
N ASN A 160 15.74 -2.52 -4.13
CA ASN A 160 16.36 -1.24 -3.82
C ASN A 160 15.40 -0.06 -3.87
N PHE A 161 14.13 -0.32 -4.11
CA PHE A 161 13.10 0.72 -4.17
C PHE A 161 11.92 0.37 -3.28
N ASP A 162 11.30 1.40 -2.73
CA ASP A 162 10.11 1.28 -1.90
C ASP A 162 9.09 2.34 -2.32
N LEU A 163 7.83 1.95 -2.36
CA LEU A 163 6.76 2.95 -2.40
C LEU A 163 6.79 3.77 -1.11
N SER A 164 6.31 5.00 -1.20
CA SER A 164 5.93 5.75 -0.02
C SER A 164 4.61 5.18 0.48
N PHE A 165 4.63 4.54 1.65
CA PHE A 165 3.47 3.90 2.22
C PHE A 165 3.51 3.89 3.75
N ILE A 166 2.34 3.80 4.36
CA ILE A 166 2.18 3.61 5.80
C ILE A 166 1.15 2.51 6.00
N ALA A 167 1.54 1.41 6.65
CA ALA A 167 0.64 0.36 7.08
C ALA A 167 0.38 0.50 8.58
N ALA A 168 -0.87 0.70 8.97
CA ALA A 168 -1.29 0.80 10.36
C ALA A 168 -1.81 -0.55 10.86
N ILE A 169 -1.19 -1.08 11.91
CA ILE A 169 -1.45 -2.40 12.47
C ILE A 169 -1.90 -2.26 13.92
N GLU A 170 -3.08 -2.77 14.23
CA GLU A 170 -3.57 -2.93 15.59
C GLU A 170 -3.00 -4.22 16.16
N ASN A 171 -2.09 -4.10 17.13
CA ASN A 171 -1.45 -5.26 17.77
C ASN A 171 -2.44 -5.94 18.74
N ASN A 172 -2.38 -7.25 18.76
CA ASN A 172 -3.13 -8.08 19.70
C ASN A 172 -2.57 -7.94 21.13
#